data_220e2348b4c0fabf4429639884ceb7d6
#
_entry.id   220e2348b4c0fabf4429639884ceb7d6
#
_cell.length_a   1.000
_cell.length_b   1.000
_cell.length_c   1.000
_cell.angle_alpha   90.00
_cell.angle_beta   90.00
_cell.angle_gamma   90.00
#
_symmetry.space_group_name_H-M   'P 1'
#
loop_
_entity.id
_entity.type
_entity.pdbx_description
1 polymer ?
#
loop_
_entity_poly.entity_id
_entity_poly.type
_entity_poly.pdbx_seq_one_letter_code
_entity_poly.pdbx_strand_id
1 'polypeptide(L)'
;MKKIRIANRGEIACRIIDSCKKLNLHSIAVYSDIDKNSKHVRKADESIHIGGSKAQESYLSSIKIIEAAKKLKADAIHPGYGFMAENADFAQKIIDSGFIWIGPKPSAIISMGNKDIARELALKNNLPICPGLNNEDLQKDDLEKRCNEIGFPILIKASAGGGGIGMQIANNYEELVQSIEKTKNLAKKAFGNSDIFLEKFISNARHIEIQVFGLGEKKALHFYERDCSIQRRFQKIIEESPAPQIEKSIIDEMAESAVNFVTNQKYEGAGTI
;
A
#
# COMPACT_ATOMS: atom_id res chain seq x y z
N MET A 1 14.98 -21.89 4.33
CA MET A 1 14.62 -20.71 5.13
C MET A 1 14.31 -21.17 6.54
N LYS A 2 15.08 -20.74 7.54
CA LYS A 2 14.91 -21.12 8.95
C LYS A 2 14.80 -19.91 9.87
N LYS A 3 15.41 -18.80 9.51
CA LYS A 3 15.58 -17.60 10.32
C LYS A 3 14.97 -16.37 9.63
N ILE A 4 13.91 -15.80 10.21
CA ILE A 4 13.19 -14.66 9.63
C ILE A 4 13.42 -13.43 10.47
N ARG A 5 13.88 -12.38 9.81
CA ARG A 5 13.96 -11.06 10.39
C ARG A 5 12.72 -10.24 10.09
N ILE A 6 12.16 -9.64 11.12
CA ILE A 6 10.97 -8.82 11.05
C ILE A 6 11.42 -7.35 11.09
N ALA A 7 11.33 -6.68 9.93
CA ALA A 7 11.72 -5.28 9.76
C ALA A 7 10.57 -4.33 10.12
N ASN A 8 9.96 -4.56 11.28
CA ASN A 8 8.83 -3.80 11.78
C ASN A 8 8.77 -3.86 13.31
N ARG A 9 7.76 -3.23 13.92
CA ARG A 9 7.53 -3.18 15.37
C ARG A 9 6.05 -3.39 15.72
N GLY A 10 5.74 -3.33 17.01
CA GLY A 10 4.37 -3.29 17.51
C GLY A 10 3.59 -4.58 17.27
N GLU A 11 2.31 -4.44 16.96
CA GLU A 11 1.40 -5.57 16.84
C GLU A 11 1.72 -6.44 15.61
N ILE A 12 2.05 -5.83 14.47
CA ILE A 12 2.38 -6.59 13.25
C ILE A 12 3.63 -7.45 13.44
N ALA A 13 4.65 -6.94 14.14
CA ALA A 13 5.82 -7.76 14.46
C ALA A 13 5.44 -8.92 15.38
N CYS A 14 4.56 -8.71 16.37
CA CYS A 14 4.05 -9.78 17.22
C CYS A 14 3.29 -10.85 16.42
N ARG A 15 2.43 -10.44 15.48
CA ARG A 15 1.68 -11.36 14.62
C ARG A 15 2.61 -12.21 13.76
N ILE A 16 3.63 -11.60 13.16
CA ILE A 16 4.60 -12.32 12.32
C ILE A 16 5.41 -13.31 13.19
N ILE A 17 5.83 -12.91 14.40
CA ILE A 17 6.51 -13.80 15.35
C ILE A 17 5.64 -15.02 15.68
N ASP A 18 4.33 -14.84 15.89
CA ASP A 18 3.41 -15.96 16.13
C ASP A 18 3.33 -16.91 14.95
N SER A 19 3.32 -16.36 13.73
CA SER A 19 3.36 -17.18 12.52
C SER A 19 4.69 -17.93 12.38
N CYS A 20 5.81 -17.28 12.69
CA CYS A 20 7.11 -17.96 12.72
C CYS A 20 7.10 -19.15 13.69
N LYS A 21 6.59 -18.95 14.91
CA LYS A 21 6.48 -20.02 15.91
C LYS A 21 5.61 -21.20 15.44
N LYS A 22 4.44 -20.90 14.84
CA LYS A 22 3.56 -21.94 14.27
C LYS A 22 4.22 -22.76 13.16
N LEU A 23 5.13 -22.13 12.41
CA LEU A 23 5.85 -22.74 11.30
C LEU A 23 7.23 -23.31 11.72
N ASN A 24 7.57 -23.32 13.00
CA ASN A 24 8.88 -23.71 13.53
C ASN A 24 10.05 -22.93 12.88
N LEU A 25 9.83 -21.64 12.63
CA LEU A 25 10.84 -20.71 12.12
C LEU A 25 11.35 -19.82 13.24
N HIS A 26 12.64 -19.55 13.23
CA HIS A 26 13.29 -18.69 14.21
C HIS A 26 13.04 -17.21 13.87
N SER A 27 12.55 -16.44 14.81
CA SER A 27 12.16 -15.04 14.64
C SER A 27 13.21 -14.09 15.21
N ILE A 28 13.55 -13.04 14.43
CA ILE A 28 14.45 -11.97 14.84
C ILE A 28 13.68 -10.65 14.83
N ALA A 29 13.52 -10.00 15.98
CA ALA A 29 12.96 -8.68 16.09
C ALA A 29 14.04 -7.59 15.96
N VAL A 30 13.66 -6.45 15.37
CA VAL A 30 14.44 -5.22 15.44
C VAL A 30 13.80 -4.23 16.40
N TYR A 31 14.61 -3.37 17.03
CA TYR A 31 14.05 -2.34 17.92
C TYR A 31 14.89 -1.06 17.93
N SER A 32 14.20 0.06 18.08
CA SER A 32 14.79 1.37 18.36
C SER A 32 14.98 1.57 19.86
N ASP A 33 15.64 2.66 20.27
CA ASP A 33 15.88 2.96 21.69
C ASP A 33 14.59 2.90 22.52
N ILE A 34 13.51 3.52 22.02
CA ILE A 34 12.24 3.58 22.74
C ILE A 34 11.52 2.23 22.80
N ASP A 35 11.78 1.35 21.82
CA ASP A 35 11.09 0.04 21.70
C ASP A 35 11.80 -1.10 22.41
N LYS A 36 12.93 -0.85 23.12
CA LYS A 36 13.76 -1.87 23.79
C LYS A 36 12.96 -2.85 24.66
N ASN A 37 11.94 -2.36 25.34
CA ASN A 37 11.09 -3.15 26.25
C ASN A 37 9.72 -3.50 25.64
N SER A 38 9.54 -3.33 24.35
CA SER A 38 8.28 -3.61 23.66
C SER A 38 7.95 -5.10 23.60
N LYS A 39 6.66 -5.42 23.45
CA LYS A 39 6.15 -6.80 23.43
C LYS A 39 6.82 -7.66 22.35
N HIS A 40 6.99 -7.12 21.14
CA HIS A 40 7.60 -7.87 20.02
C HIS A 40 9.06 -8.23 20.29
N VAL A 41 9.82 -7.40 21.00
CA VAL A 41 11.22 -7.66 21.37
C VAL A 41 11.32 -8.83 22.34
N ARG A 42 10.44 -8.86 23.37
CA ARG A 42 10.39 -9.93 24.35
C ARG A 42 9.83 -11.26 23.81
N LYS A 43 9.05 -11.18 22.72
CA LYS A 43 8.35 -12.32 22.12
C LYS A 43 9.18 -13.07 21.09
N ALA A 44 10.10 -12.39 20.43
CA ALA A 44 10.98 -12.95 19.42
C ALA A 44 12.05 -13.88 20.06
N ASP A 45 12.57 -14.80 19.26
CA ASP A 45 13.64 -15.70 19.70
C ASP A 45 14.97 -14.95 19.84
N GLU A 46 15.24 -14.00 18.94
CA GLU A 46 16.37 -13.08 19.03
C GLU A 46 15.90 -11.64 18.75
N SER A 47 16.67 -10.68 19.24
CA SER A 47 16.40 -9.27 18.95
C SER A 47 17.69 -8.47 18.78
N ILE A 48 17.62 -7.37 18.01
CA ILE A 48 18.78 -6.52 17.76
C ILE A 48 18.38 -5.05 17.70
N HIS A 49 19.15 -4.21 18.38
CA HIS A 49 19.02 -2.77 18.35
C HIS A 49 19.45 -2.22 16.99
N ILE A 50 18.68 -1.26 16.43
CA ILE A 50 18.91 -0.68 15.12
C ILE A 50 19.01 0.86 15.13
N GLY A 51 19.00 1.51 16.29
CA GLY A 51 19.27 2.94 16.39
C GLY A 51 18.25 3.74 17.17
N GLY A 52 18.29 5.06 16.97
CA GLY A 52 17.52 6.05 17.72
C GLY A 52 16.01 5.89 17.62
N SER A 53 15.30 6.64 18.47
CA SER A 53 13.84 6.53 18.61
C SER A 53 13.05 6.99 17.39
N LYS A 54 13.62 7.90 16.57
CA LYS A 54 12.97 8.34 15.33
C LYS A 54 13.04 7.24 14.26
N ALA A 55 11.96 7.06 13.53
CA ALA A 55 11.88 6.03 12.48
C ALA A 55 12.99 6.16 11.43
N GLN A 56 13.35 7.39 11.05
CA GLN A 56 14.45 7.70 10.12
C GLN A 56 15.82 7.21 10.63
N GLU A 57 16.00 7.16 11.95
CA GLU A 57 17.24 6.72 12.59
C GLU A 57 17.31 5.21 12.80
N SER A 58 16.20 4.49 12.55
CA SER A 58 16.03 3.07 12.86
C SER A 58 15.27 2.31 11.76
N TYR A 59 13.94 2.24 11.83
CA TYR A 59 13.08 1.40 10.98
C TYR A 59 13.05 1.81 9.51
N LEU A 60 13.36 3.07 9.18
CA LEU A 60 13.45 3.58 7.80
C LEU A 60 14.89 3.58 7.25
N SER A 61 15.84 2.99 7.96
CA SER A 61 17.23 2.83 7.51
C SER A 61 17.45 1.45 6.90
N SER A 62 17.44 1.34 5.58
CA SER A 62 17.71 0.08 4.86
C SER A 62 19.08 -0.51 5.24
N ILE A 63 20.10 0.35 5.41
CA ILE A 63 21.46 -0.05 5.77
C ILE A 63 21.45 -0.78 7.12
N LYS A 64 20.92 -0.16 8.16
CA LYS A 64 20.87 -0.76 9.52
C LYS A 64 20.06 -2.06 9.56
N ILE A 65 18.97 -2.12 8.80
CA ILE A 65 18.18 -3.33 8.67
C ILE A 65 19.02 -4.44 8.01
N ILE A 66 19.71 -4.18 6.93
CA ILE A 66 20.52 -5.19 6.23
C ILE A 66 21.72 -5.62 7.08
N GLU A 67 22.46 -4.69 7.68
CA GLU A 67 23.60 -5.01 8.57
C GLU A 67 23.20 -5.91 9.73
N ALA A 68 22.10 -5.59 10.38
CA ALA A 68 21.61 -6.40 11.47
C ALA A 68 21.11 -7.78 10.98
N ALA A 69 20.58 -7.92 9.74
CA ALA A 69 20.24 -9.21 9.14
C ALA A 69 21.51 -10.06 8.92
N LYS A 70 22.57 -9.45 8.40
CA LYS A 70 23.88 -10.10 8.23
C LYS A 70 24.45 -10.57 9.57
N LYS A 71 24.43 -9.68 10.59
CA LYS A 71 24.99 -9.97 11.92
C LYS A 71 24.34 -11.18 12.59
N LEU A 72 23.02 -11.34 12.47
CA LEU A 72 22.27 -12.45 13.06
C LEU A 72 22.02 -13.60 12.08
N LYS A 73 22.64 -13.57 10.91
CA LYS A 73 22.56 -14.61 9.86
C LYS A 73 21.11 -14.99 9.54
N ALA A 74 20.28 -13.97 9.27
CA ALA A 74 18.91 -14.19 8.80
C ALA A 74 18.91 -14.81 7.39
N ASP A 75 17.90 -15.60 7.07
CA ASP A 75 17.68 -16.09 5.70
C ASP A 75 16.75 -15.20 4.92
N ALA A 76 15.77 -14.62 5.62
CA ALA A 76 14.70 -13.83 5.01
C ALA A 76 14.36 -12.60 5.83
N ILE A 77 13.78 -11.60 5.15
CA ILE A 77 13.30 -10.36 5.77
C ILE A 77 11.83 -10.17 5.44
N HIS A 78 11.01 -10.02 6.49
CA HIS A 78 9.60 -9.69 6.41
C HIS A 78 9.38 -8.24 6.81
N PRO A 79 8.91 -7.36 5.91
CA PRO A 79 8.74 -5.93 6.21
C PRO A 79 7.52 -5.62 7.09
N GLY A 80 6.57 -6.54 7.22
CA GLY A 80 5.25 -6.25 7.79
C GLY A 80 4.42 -5.39 6.84
N TYR A 81 3.80 -4.34 7.36
CA TYR A 81 3.15 -3.27 6.61
C TYR A 81 3.63 -1.89 7.11
N GLY A 82 3.41 -0.84 6.32
CA GLY A 82 3.97 0.49 6.60
C GLY A 82 5.51 0.51 6.54
N PHE A 83 6.13 1.52 7.12
CA PHE A 83 7.59 1.73 7.04
C PHE A 83 8.15 1.49 5.64
N MET A 84 8.94 0.44 5.45
CA MET A 84 9.62 0.11 4.19
C MET A 84 8.90 -0.98 3.37
N ALA A 85 7.69 -1.41 3.79
CA ALA A 85 6.98 -2.51 3.12
C ALA A 85 6.60 -2.20 1.66
N GLU A 86 6.33 -0.92 1.37
CA GLU A 86 5.97 -0.42 0.03
C GLU A 86 7.14 0.28 -0.67
N ASN A 87 8.36 0.08 -0.21
CA ASN A 87 9.55 0.67 -0.80
C ASN A 87 10.26 -0.34 -1.71
N ALA A 88 10.14 -0.14 -3.03
CA ALA A 88 10.71 -1.04 -4.03
C ALA A 88 12.24 -1.09 -3.98
N ASP A 89 12.91 0.05 -3.73
CA ASP A 89 14.36 0.12 -3.60
C ASP A 89 14.86 -0.67 -2.39
N PHE A 90 14.10 -0.63 -1.29
CA PHE A 90 14.42 -1.44 -0.12
C PHE A 90 14.26 -2.94 -0.42
N ALA A 91 13.17 -3.34 -1.04
CA ALA A 91 12.95 -4.72 -1.45
C ALA A 91 14.08 -5.22 -2.36
N GLN A 92 14.48 -4.41 -3.35
CA GLN A 92 15.58 -4.73 -4.26
C GLN A 92 16.91 -4.87 -3.50
N LYS A 93 17.25 -3.93 -2.61
CA LYS A 93 18.48 -3.99 -1.79
C LYS A 93 18.52 -5.25 -0.91
N ILE A 94 17.40 -5.71 -0.40
CA ILE A 94 17.31 -6.96 0.36
C ILE A 94 17.67 -8.16 -0.53
N ILE A 95 17.10 -8.22 -1.74
CA ILE A 95 17.34 -9.28 -2.72
C ILE A 95 18.82 -9.27 -3.15
N ASP A 96 19.35 -8.10 -3.50
CA ASP A 96 20.75 -7.91 -3.94
C ASP A 96 21.75 -8.27 -2.83
N SER A 97 21.33 -8.15 -1.57
CA SER A 97 22.13 -8.55 -0.40
C SER A 97 22.08 -10.06 -0.11
N GLY A 98 21.40 -10.86 -0.94
CA GLY A 98 21.32 -12.31 -0.84
C GLY A 98 20.26 -12.82 0.14
N PHE A 99 19.36 -11.95 0.63
CA PHE A 99 18.26 -12.36 1.51
C PHE A 99 16.99 -12.64 0.72
N ILE A 100 16.16 -13.52 1.22
CA ILE A 100 14.80 -13.73 0.71
C ILE A 100 13.94 -12.55 1.18
N TRP A 101 13.35 -11.83 0.22
CA TRP A 101 12.33 -10.83 0.49
C TRP A 101 10.97 -11.51 0.64
N ILE A 102 10.30 -11.31 1.79
CA ILE A 102 8.94 -11.82 2.02
C ILE A 102 7.94 -10.70 1.69
N GLY A 103 7.52 -10.64 0.47
CA GLY A 103 6.63 -9.61 -0.06
C GLY A 103 6.57 -9.65 -1.60
N PRO A 104 5.80 -8.74 -2.21
CA PRO A 104 5.69 -8.66 -3.66
C PRO A 104 7.02 -8.23 -4.31
N LYS A 105 7.21 -8.60 -5.57
CA LYS A 105 8.40 -8.21 -6.34
C LYS A 105 8.55 -6.68 -6.39
N PRO A 106 9.78 -6.14 -6.39
CA PRO A 106 10.00 -4.70 -6.51
C PRO A 106 9.25 -4.04 -7.66
N SER A 107 9.17 -4.70 -8.82
CA SER A 107 8.40 -4.24 -9.99
C SER A 107 6.89 -4.11 -9.69
N ALA A 108 6.33 -5.05 -8.93
CA ALA A 108 4.92 -4.99 -8.52
C ALA A 108 4.68 -3.86 -7.51
N ILE A 109 5.62 -3.62 -6.58
CA ILE A 109 5.54 -2.48 -5.65
C ILE A 109 5.53 -1.17 -6.42
N ILE A 110 6.38 -1.00 -7.44
CA ILE A 110 6.43 0.19 -8.29
C ILE A 110 5.11 0.37 -9.04
N SER A 111 4.66 -0.66 -9.74
CA SER A 111 3.46 -0.55 -10.59
C SER A 111 2.17 -0.33 -9.79
N MET A 112 2.04 -0.96 -8.62
CA MET A 112 0.87 -0.82 -7.76
C MET A 112 0.94 0.45 -6.89
N GLY A 113 2.13 0.93 -6.58
CA GLY A 113 2.34 2.16 -5.81
C GLY A 113 2.15 3.45 -6.62
N ASN A 114 2.20 3.37 -7.95
CA ASN A 114 1.94 4.49 -8.84
C ASN A 114 0.48 4.43 -9.34
N LYS A 115 -0.32 5.44 -8.97
CA LYS A 115 -1.76 5.45 -9.26
C LYS A 115 -2.08 5.48 -10.76
N ASP A 116 -1.26 6.15 -11.57
CA ASP A 116 -1.45 6.22 -13.01
C ASP A 116 -1.20 4.86 -13.65
N ILE A 117 -0.09 4.19 -13.28
CA ILE A 117 0.23 2.84 -13.75
C ILE A 117 -0.81 1.83 -13.25
N ALA A 118 -1.19 1.89 -11.98
CA ALA A 118 -2.19 1.01 -11.40
C ALA A 118 -3.54 1.13 -12.12
N ARG A 119 -3.92 2.38 -12.48
CA ARG A 119 -5.14 2.65 -13.25
C ARG A 119 -5.08 2.08 -14.69
N GLU A 120 -3.95 2.26 -15.39
CA GLU A 120 -3.76 1.66 -16.72
C GLU A 120 -3.84 0.13 -16.65
N LEU A 121 -3.20 -0.47 -15.64
CA LEU A 121 -3.25 -1.91 -15.42
C LEU A 121 -4.67 -2.38 -15.11
N ALA A 122 -5.44 -1.62 -14.33
CA ALA A 122 -6.84 -1.91 -14.05
C ALA A 122 -7.67 -1.91 -15.34
N LEU A 123 -7.53 -0.88 -16.19
CA LEU A 123 -8.21 -0.81 -17.49
C LEU A 123 -7.86 -1.98 -18.41
N LYS A 124 -6.56 -2.32 -18.53
CA LYS A 124 -6.09 -3.45 -19.34
C LYS A 124 -6.64 -4.80 -18.85
N ASN A 125 -7.05 -4.89 -17.60
CA ASN A 125 -7.61 -6.09 -17.00
C ASN A 125 -9.14 -6.01 -16.82
N ASN A 126 -9.80 -5.06 -17.47
CA ASN A 126 -11.25 -4.84 -17.40
C ASN A 126 -11.79 -4.63 -15.96
N LEU A 127 -10.95 -4.11 -15.07
CA LEU A 127 -11.41 -3.69 -13.74
C LEU A 127 -12.18 -2.38 -13.87
N PRO A 128 -13.37 -2.28 -13.26
CA PRO A 128 -14.07 -1.02 -13.18
C PRO A 128 -13.25 0.04 -12.43
N ILE A 129 -13.12 1.22 -13.00
CA ILE A 129 -12.43 2.34 -12.37
C ILE A 129 -13.31 3.57 -12.35
N CYS A 130 -13.12 4.43 -11.36
CA CYS A 130 -13.77 5.75 -11.38
C CYS A 130 -13.31 6.56 -12.59
N PRO A 131 -14.21 7.25 -13.29
CA PRO A 131 -13.83 8.20 -14.35
C PRO A 131 -12.82 9.22 -13.81
N GLY A 132 -11.79 9.52 -14.58
CA GLY A 132 -10.76 10.47 -14.13
C GLY A 132 -9.76 10.81 -15.23
N LEU A 133 -8.91 11.81 -14.94
CA LEU A 133 -7.88 12.35 -15.82
C LEU A 133 -6.52 12.33 -15.13
N ASN A 134 -5.49 11.92 -15.85
CA ASN A 134 -4.11 11.93 -15.36
C ASN A 134 -3.45 13.32 -15.57
N ASN A 135 -2.22 13.48 -15.10
CA ASN A 135 -1.50 14.74 -15.19
C ASN A 135 -1.27 15.23 -16.63
N GLU A 136 -1.11 14.33 -17.60
CA GLU A 136 -0.95 14.67 -19.03
C GLU A 136 -2.24 15.24 -19.62
N ASP A 137 -3.37 14.74 -19.19
CA ASP A 137 -4.70 15.20 -19.62
C ASP A 137 -5.00 16.63 -19.19
N LEU A 138 -4.38 17.09 -18.09
CA LEU A 138 -4.58 18.45 -17.55
C LEU A 138 -3.98 19.55 -18.45
N GLN A 139 -3.13 19.20 -19.39
CA GLN A 139 -2.47 20.14 -20.30
C GLN A 139 -3.18 20.26 -21.67
N LYS A 140 -4.27 19.55 -21.85
CA LYS A 140 -5.03 19.56 -23.10
C LYS A 140 -6.02 20.71 -23.14
N ASP A 141 -6.21 21.31 -24.33
CA ASP A 141 -7.09 22.46 -24.53
C ASP A 141 -8.56 22.16 -24.23
N ASP A 142 -8.96 20.89 -24.21
CA ASP A 142 -10.32 20.42 -23.96
C ASP A 142 -10.61 20.04 -22.50
N LEU A 143 -9.77 20.47 -21.55
CA LEU A 143 -9.86 20.06 -20.14
C LEU A 143 -11.24 20.29 -19.53
N GLU A 144 -11.85 21.44 -19.76
CA GLU A 144 -13.18 21.76 -19.24
C GLU A 144 -14.24 20.77 -19.73
N LYS A 145 -14.25 20.47 -21.03
CA LYS A 145 -15.16 19.50 -21.64
C LYS A 145 -14.98 18.12 -20.99
N ARG A 146 -13.74 17.66 -20.84
CA ARG A 146 -13.43 16.36 -20.23
C ARG A 146 -13.82 16.30 -18.74
N CYS A 147 -13.64 17.38 -18.00
CA CYS A 147 -14.12 17.48 -16.62
C CYS A 147 -15.64 17.41 -16.54
N ASN A 148 -16.36 18.05 -17.48
CA ASN A 148 -17.82 17.96 -17.57
C ASN A 148 -18.29 16.53 -17.93
N GLU A 149 -17.55 15.79 -18.75
CA GLU A 149 -17.82 14.38 -19.07
C GLU A 149 -17.65 13.47 -17.83
N ILE A 150 -16.65 13.71 -16.99
CA ILE A 150 -16.49 13.05 -15.68
C ILE A 150 -17.65 13.43 -14.75
N GLY A 151 -18.08 14.68 -14.82
CA GLY A 151 -19.12 15.29 -13.99
C GLY A 151 -18.61 15.68 -12.60
N PHE A 152 -19.06 16.85 -12.14
CA PHE A 152 -18.75 17.35 -10.79
C PHE A 152 -19.63 16.67 -9.71
N PRO A 153 -19.18 16.63 -8.44
CA PRO A 153 -17.89 17.09 -7.95
C PRO A 153 -16.72 16.22 -8.41
N ILE A 154 -15.54 16.83 -8.53
CA ILE A 154 -14.29 16.16 -8.89
C ILE A 154 -13.34 16.20 -7.70
N LEU A 155 -12.69 15.08 -7.42
CA LEU A 155 -11.66 14.95 -6.41
C LEU A 155 -10.27 15.09 -7.06
N ILE A 156 -9.48 16.01 -6.55
CA ILE A 156 -8.10 16.27 -6.96
C ILE A 156 -7.18 15.55 -5.97
N LYS A 157 -6.26 14.73 -6.47
CA LYS A 157 -5.32 13.94 -5.65
C LYS A 157 -3.89 14.11 -6.14
N ALA A 158 -2.90 14.03 -5.26
CA ALA A 158 -1.52 13.79 -5.67
C ALA A 158 -1.39 12.39 -6.29
N SER A 159 -0.67 12.26 -7.41
CA SER A 159 -0.40 10.95 -8.06
C SER A 159 0.52 10.10 -7.19
N ALA A 160 1.48 10.70 -6.50
CA ALA A 160 2.36 10.04 -5.54
C ALA A 160 1.83 10.18 -4.11
N GLY A 161 2.07 9.15 -3.28
CA GLY A 161 1.74 9.15 -1.86
C GLY A 161 0.30 8.73 -1.54
N GLY A 162 -0.02 8.71 -0.24
CA GLY A 162 -1.30 8.25 0.32
C GLY A 162 -1.73 9.05 1.54
N GLY A 163 -2.74 8.55 2.27
CA GLY A 163 -3.19 9.16 3.53
C GLY A 163 -3.97 10.46 3.39
N GLY A 164 -4.47 10.78 2.19
CA GLY A 164 -5.33 11.96 1.98
C GLY A 164 -4.62 13.31 1.95
N ILE A 165 -3.29 13.33 1.95
CA ILE A 165 -2.51 14.57 1.89
C ILE A 165 -2.70 15.21 0.50
N GLY A 166 -3.10 16.50 0.50
CA GLY A 166 -3.29 17.26 -0.74
C GLY A 166 -4.55 16.91 -1.52
N MET A 167 -5.52 16.21 -0.94
CA MET A 167 -6.81 15.96 -1.58
C MET A 167 -7.72 17.19 -1.44
N GLN A 168 -8.36 17.59 -2.55
CA GLN A 168 -9.35 18.67 -2.60
C GLN A 168 -10.53 18.26 -3.47
N ILE A 169 -11.71 18.74 -3.11
CA ILE A 169 -12.94 18.54 -3.88
C ILE A 169 -13.27 19.85 -4.55
N ALA A 170 -13.57 19.80 -5.85
CA ALA A 170 -14.07 20.91 -6.63
C ALA A 170 -15.50 20.60 -7.11
N ASN A 171 -16.43 21.54 -6.89
CA ASN A 171 -17.83 21.38 -7.25
C ASN A 171 -18.14 21.90 -8.67
N ASN A 172 -17.24 22.66 -9.24
CA ASN A 172 -17.33 23.24 -10.58
C ASN A 172 -15.92 23.47 -11.16
N TYR A 173 -15.87 23.87 -12.43
CA TYR A 173 -14.60 24.06 -13.14
C TYR A 173 -13.75 25.22 -12.58
N GLU A 174 -14.37 26.30 -12.11
CA GLU A 174 -13.67 27.44 -11.53
C GLU A 174 -12.94 27.05 -10.25
N GLU A 175 -13.62 26.32 -9.34
CA GLU A 175 -13.01 25.75 -8.13
C GLU A 175 -11.89 24.77 -8.47
N LEU A 176 -12.07 23.96 -9.53
CA LEU A 176 -11.08 23.00 -9.98
C LEU A 176 -9.77 23.70 -10.38
N VAL A 177 -9.84 24.70 -11.25
CA VAL A 177 -8.67 25.45 -11.73
C VAL A 177 -7.90 26.07 -10.57
N GLN A 178 -8.60 26.69 -9.62
CA GLN A 178 -7.98 27.27 -8.41
C GLN A 178 -7.31 26.22 -7.51
N SER A 179 -7.85 25.02 -7.47
CA SER A 179 -7.39 23.94 -6.59
C SER A 179 -6.22 23.16 -7.19
N ILE A 180 -6.11 23.08 -8.51
CA ILE A 180 -5.02 22.38 -9.21
C ILE A 180 -3.65 22.86 -8.74
N GLU A 181 -3.39 24.18 -8.83
CA GLU A 181 -2.07 24.74 -8.47
C GLU A 181 -1.77 24.59 -6.98
N LYS A 182 -2.77 24.73 -6.12
CA LYS A 182 -2.61 24.50 -4.67
C LYS A 182 -2.22 23.04 -4.39
N THR A 183 -2.89 22.09 -5.05
CA THR A 183 -2.64 20.66 -4.87
C THR A 183 -1.27 20.25 -5.41
N LYS A 184 -0.85 20.76 -6.59
CA LYS A 184 0.48 20.56 -7.15
C LYS A 184 1.58 21.00 -6.17
N ASN A 185 1.43 22.18 -5.59
CA ASN A 185 2.38 22.74 -4.65
C ASN A 185 2.47 21.90 -3.35
N LEU A 186 1.33 21.44 -2.83
CA LEU A 186 1.29 20.56 -1.66
C LEU A 186 1.92 19.20 -1.96
N ALA A 187 1.61 18.60 -3.11
CA ALA A 187 2.18 17.33 -3.55
C ALA A 187 3.70 17.42 -3.67
N LYS A 188 4.22 18.49 -4.30
CA LYS A 188 5.66 18.72 -4.43
C LYS A 188 6.36 18.84 -3.08
N LYS A 189 5.75 19.55 -2.12
CA LYS A 189 6.31 19.68 -0.76
C LYS A 189 6.27 18.37 0.02
N ALA A 190 5.21 17.59 -0.09
CA ALA A 190 5.02 16.39 0.70
C ALA A 190 5.74 15.16 0.12
N PHE A 191 5.78 15.04 -1.21
CA PHE A 191 6.22 13.83 -1.91
C PHE A 191 7.37 14.05 -2.90
N GLY A 192 7.80 15.31 -3.11
CA GLY A 192 8.84 15.64 -4.11
C GLY A 192 8.35 15.62 -5.57
N ASN A 193 7.10 15.25 -5.82
CA ASN A 193 6.46 15.17 -7.13
C ASN A 193 5.20 16.04 -7.14
N SER A 194 5.00 16.83 -8.20
CA SER A 194 3.84 17.73 -8.37
C SER A 194 2.72 17.13 -9.20
N ASP A 195 2.85 15.89 -9.69
CA ASP A 195 1.83 15.26 -10.50
C ASP A 195 0.54 15.04 -9.70
N ILE A 196 -0.57 15.37 -10.33
CA ILE A 196 -1.90 15.24 -9.75
C ILE A 196 -2.81 14.44 -10.68
N PHE A 197 -3.85 13.91 -10.10
CA PHE A 197 -4.85 13.10 -10.73
C PHE A 197 -6.25 13.67 -10.38
N LEU A 198 -7.14 13.73 -11.35
CA LEU A 198 -8.54 14.09 -11.17
C LEU A 198 -9.41 12.84 -11.23
N GLU A 199 -10.42 12.76 -10.37
CA GLU A 199 -11.29 11.60 -10.29
C GLU A 199 -12.71 12.04 -9.93
N LYS A 200 -13.73 11.37 -10.47
CA LYS A 200 -15.10 11.57 -10.02
C LYS A 200 -15.18 11.40 -8.50
N PHE A 201 -15.68 12.41 -7.81
CA PHE A 201 -15.99 12.27 -6.39
C PHE A 201 -17.34 11.58 -6.21
N ILE A 202 -17.35 10.48 -5.51
CA ILE A 202 -18.55 9.71 -5.18
C ILE A 202 -18.95 10.09 -3.75
N SER A 203 -20.03 10.84 -3.62
CA SER A 203 -20.62 11.15 -2.31
C SER A 203 -21.29 9.90 -1.73
N ASN A 204 -21.20 9.72 -0.43
CA ASN A 204 -21.81 8.60 0.28
C ASN A 204 -21.33 7.22 -0.20
N ALA A 205 -20.09 7.12 -0.66
CA ALA A 205 -19.50 5.86 -1.06
C ALA A 205 -19.25 4.95 0.15
N ARG A 206 -19.44 3.65 -0.04
CA ARG A 206 -18.85 2.64 0.83
C ARG A 206 -17.48 2.25 0.33
N HIS A 207 -16.57 2.01 1.26
CA HIS A 207 -15.25 1.49 0.96
C HIS A 207 -15.25 -0.03 1.19
N ILE A 208 -15.36 -0.77 0.11
CA ILE A 208 -15.30 -2.24 0.15
C ILE A 208 -14.00 -2.66 -0.51
N GLU A 209 -13.29 -3.57 0.14
CA GLU A 209 -12.04 -4.12 -0.39
C GLU A 209 -12.06 -5.65 -0.39
N ILE A 210 -11.44 -6.26 -1.40
CA ILE A 210 -11.26 -7.71 -1.48
C ILE A 210 -9.85 -8.05 -1.00
N GLN A 211 -9.73 -8.90 0.04
CA GLN A 211 -8.45 -9.44 0.45
C GLN A 211 -7.99 -10.49 -0.53
N VAL A 212 -6.81 -10.32 -1.11
CA VAL A 212 -6.23 -11.27 -2.06
C VAL A 212 -4.88 -11.80 -1.57
N PHE A 213 -4.49 -12.95 -2.11
CA PHE A 213 -3.16 -13.52 -1.94
C PHE A 213 -2.69 -14.09 -3.28
N GLY A 214 -1.65 -13.48 -3.84
CA GLY A 214 -1.04 -13.92 -5.09
C GLY A 214 0.02 -14.98 -4.85
N LEU A 215 0.06 -15.98 -5.73
CA LEU A 215 1.03 -17.08 -5.76
C LEU A 215 2.00 -16.96 -6.94
N GLY A 216 2.22 -15.76 -7.43
CA GLY A 216 3.09 -15.44 -8.55
C GLY A 216 2.54 -15.97 -9.87
N GLU A 217 3.35 -16.75 -10.62
CA GLU A 217 3.02 -17.28 -11.94
C GLU A 217 1.82 -18.25 -11.96
N LYS A 218 1.38 -18.73 -10.80
CA LYS A 218 0.44 -19.85 -10.74
C LYS A 218 -1.02 -19.42 -10.68
N LYS A 219 -1.37 -18.64 -9.68
CA LYS A 219 -2.74 -18.19 -9.42
C LYS A 219 -2.78 -17.19 -8.27
N ALA A 220 -3.96 -16.62 -8.04
CA ALA A 220 -4.29 -15.89 -6.83
C ALA A 220 -5.52 -16.51 -6.14
N LEU A 221 -5.70 -16.17 -4.88
CA LEU A 221 -6.85 -16.54 -4.07
C LEU A 221 -7.42 -15.26 -3.47
N HIS A 222 -8.72 -15.25 -3.14
CA HIS A 222 -9.33 -14.22 -2.31
C HIS A 222 -9.78 -14.78 -0.96
N PHE A 223 -9.86 -13.89 0.02
CA PHE A 223 -10.34 -14.18 1.38
C PHE A 223 -11.54 -13.31 1.71
N TYR A 224 -12.41 -13.14 0.72
CA TYR A 224 -13.62 -12.31 0.78
C TYR A 224 -13.33 -10.82 0.99
N GLU A 225 -14.38 -10.07 1.31
CA GLU A 225 -14.39 -8.63 1.40
C GLU A 225 -14.33 -8.13 2.84
N ARG A 226 -13.98 -6.85 2.95
CA ARG A 226 -14.15 -6.03 4.16
C ARG A 226 -14.84 -4.73 3.80
N ASP A 227 -15.75 -4.28 4.66
CA ASP A 227 -16.23 -2.92 4.66
C ASP A 227 -15.33 -2.05 5.56
N CYS A 228 -14.68 -1.08 4.95
CA CYS A 228 -13.76 -0.15 5.60
C CYS A 228 -14.29 1.29 5.56
N SER A 229 -15.60 1.47 5.48
CA SER A 229 -16.24 2.79 5.30
C SER A 229 -16.11 3.70 6.51
N ILE A 230 -15.97 3.13 7.72
CA ILE A 230 -15.80 3.94 8.95
C ILE A 230 -14.34 4.37 9.07
N GLN A 231 -14.09 5.61 8.65
CA GLN A 231 -12.76 6.19 8.56
C GLN A 231 -12.68 7.54 9.25
N ARG A 232 -11.50 7.90 9.74
CA ARG A 232 -11.17 9.24 10.19
C ARG A 232 -10.02 9.77 9.37
N ARG A 233 -10.25 10.85 8.62
CA ARG A 233 -9.22 11.45 7.74
C ARG A 233 -8.55 10.40 6.82
N PHE A 234 -9.37 9.56 6.18
CA PHE A 234 -8.96 8.47 5.29
C PHE A 234 -8.16 7.33 5.97
N GLN A 235 -8.17 7.27 7.30
CA GLN A 235 -7.64 6.15 8.07
C GLN A 235 -8.79 5.26 8.52
N LYS A 236 -8.71 3.98 8.23
CA LYS A 236 -9.68 2.96 8.64
C LYS A 236 -9.70 2.86 10.16
N ILE A 237 -10.88 2.94 10.77
CA ILE A 237 -11.08 2.85 12.22
C ILE A 237 -11.79 1.56 12.58
N ILE A 238 -12.83 1.19 11.83
CA ILE A 238 -13.56 -0.06 11.98
C ILE A 238 -13.60 -0.73 10.61
N GLU A 239 -13.26 -2.00 10.60
CA GLU A 239 -13.35 -2.89 9.45
C GLU A 239 -14.29 -4.04 9.80
N GLU A 240 -15.24 -4.31 8.93
CA GLU A 240 -16.28 -5.33 9.14
C GLU A 240 -16.23 -6.39 8.02
N SER A 241 -16.25 -7.65 8.39
CA SER A 241 -16.30 -8.78 7.47
C SER A 241 -17.25 -9.87 8.01
N PRO A 242 -18.18 -10.34 7.21
CA PRO A 242 -18.51 -9.91 5.84
C PRO A 242 -19.12 -8.50 5.81
N ALA A 243 -19.01 -7.83 4.64
CA ALA A 243 -19.58 -6.50 4.45
C ALA A 243 -21.13 -6.59 4.48
N PRO A 244 -21.81 -5.81 5.36
CA PRO A 244 -23.25 -5.92 5.49
C PRO A 244 -23.97 -5.35 4.28
N GLN A 245 -25.16 -5.87 3.98
CA GLN A 245 -26.09 -5.33 2.97
C GLN A 245 -25.46 -5.14 1.56
N ILE A 246 -24.66 -6.10 1.12
CA ILE A 246 -24.19 -6.20 -0.26
C ILE A 246 -24.67 -7.55 -0.80
N GLU A 247 -25.22 -7.54 -2.00
CA GLU A 247 -25.64 -8.77 -2.66
C GLU A 247 -24.45 -9.67 -2.94
N LYS A 248 -24.64 -10.98 -2.69
CA LYS A 248 -23.55 -11.96 -2.88
C LYS A 248 -23.01 -11.96 -4.30
N SER A 249 -23.86 -11.76 -5.30
CA SER A 249 -23.45 -11.67 -6.72
C SER A 249 -22.45 -10.56 -6.98
N ILE A 250 -22.62 -9.40 -6.34
CA ILE A 250 -21.69 -8.26 -6.45
C ILE A 250 -20.35 -8.61 -5.80
N ILE A 251 -20.36 -9.22 -4.62
CA ILE A 251 -19.13 -9.66 -3.94
C ILE A 251 -18.40 -10.71 -4.78
N ASP A 252 -19.12 -11.68 -5.35
CA ASP A 252 -18.53 -12.73 -6.18
C ASP A 252 -17.87 -12.12 -7.44
N GLU A 253 -18.52 -11.15 -8.10
CA GLU A 253 -17.96 -10.42 -9.26
C GLU A 253 -16.73 -9.60 -8.88
N MET A 254 -16.76 -8.88 -7.77
CA MET A 254 -15.61 -8.12 -7.25
C MET A 254 -14.44 -9.06 -6.94
N ALA A 255 -14.70 -10.19 -6.29
CA ALA A 255 -13.68 -11.17 -5.92
C ALA A 255 -13.03 -11.82 -7.15
N GLU A 256 -13.83 -12.19 -8.16
CA GLU A 256 -13.33 -12.73 -9.42
C GLU A 256 -12.45 -11.71 -10.15
N SER A 257 -12.92 -10.48 -10.26
CA SER A 257 -12.17 -9.38 -10.88
C SER A 257 -10.83 -9.12 -10.18
N ALA A 258 -10.84 -9.12 -8.84
CA ALA A 258 -9.64 -8.94 -8.02
C ALA A 258 -8.64 -10.10 -8.21
N VAL A 259 -9.11 -11.36 -8.21
CA VAL A 259 -8.27 -12.55 -8.44
C VAL A 259 -7.68 -12.54 -9.84
N ASN A 260 -8.46 -12.22 -10.87
CA ASN A 260 -8.00 -12.12 -12.25
C ASN A 260 -6.91 -11.05 -12.40
N PHE A 261 -7.14 -9.87 -11.82
CA PHE A 261 -6.15 -8.78 -11.83
C PHE A 261 -4.83 -9.22 -11.19
N VAL A 262 -4.87 -9.76 -9.97
CA VAL A 262 -3.68 -10.18 -9.20
C VAL A 262 -2.93 -11.31 -9.91
N THR A 263 -3.66 -12.25 -10.54
CA THR A 263 -3.08 -13.35 -11.33
C THR A 263 -2.35 -12.80 -12.55
N ASN A 264 -2.96 -11.90 -13.31
CA ASN A 264 -2.37 -11.31 -14.51
C ASN A 264 -1.13 -10.45 -14.19
N GLN A 265 -1.08 -9.84 -12.99
CA GLN A 265 0.10 -9.13 -12.50
C GLN A 265 1.18 -10.06 -11.93
N LYS A 266 0.94 -11.38 -11.87
CA LYS A 266 1.85 -12.35 -11.27
C LYS A 266 2.29 -11.94 -9.86
N TYR A 267 1.36 -11.36 -9.13
CA TYR A 267 1.61 -10.79 -7.80
C TYR A 267 1.96 -11.90 -6.80
N GLU A 268 2.87 -11.61 -5.88
CA GLU A 268 3.28 -12.53 -4.82
C GLU A 268 3.04 -11.90 -3.44
N GLY A 269 2.22 -12.56 -2.62
CA GLY A 269 1.93 -12.13 -1.26
C GLY A 269 0.51 -11.62 -1.07
N ALA A 270 0.27 -11.06 0.13
CA ALA A 270 -1.01 -10.49 0.51
C ALA A 270 -1.19 -9.08 -0.06
N GLY A 271 -2.41 -8.77 -0.45
CA GLY A 271 -2.80 -7.44 -0.94
C GLY A 271 -4.29 -7.23 -0.82
N THR A 272 -4.75 -6.01 -1.13
CA THR A 272 -6.17 -5.65 -1.20
C THR A 272 -6.47 -4.93 -2.52
N ILE A 273 -7.63 -5.19 -3.09
CA ILE A 273 -8.15 -4.53 -4.29
C ILE A 273 -9.48 -3.86 -3.92
#